data_16de42ad279b77aeab4fa72f672bbc8c
#
_entry.id   16de42ad279b77aeab4fa72f672bbc8c
#
_cell.length_a   1.000
_cell.length_b   1.000
_cell.length_c   1.000
_cell.angle_alpha   90.00
_cell.angle_beta   90.00
_cell.angle_gamma   90.00
#
_symmetry.space_group_name_H-M   'P 1'
#
loop_
_entity.id
_entity.type
_entity.pdbx_description
1 polymer ?
#
loop_
_entity_poly.entity_id
_entity_poly.type
_entity_poly.pdbx_seq_one_letter_code
_entity_poly.pdbx_strand_id
1 'polypeptide(L)'
;MNTKKILMVLTSHADLGNTGEKTGFWIEEFAAPYYTFKDAGIEVTLASPLGGQPPIDPKSELDDFQTPATVKYFADSETQNLVANTRVLAELNADDFDAVFYPGGHGPLWDLTENTTSIQLIENFLASNKPVAAVCHATAAFLNVKNSTGEYAIKGKAISGFTNTEEAAVELTDIVPFLLEDELIKRGGDYQKVEDWNAFAVQDGLIISGQNPASSTLVAQKLLSQLNA
;
A
#
# COMPACT_ATOMS: atom_id res chain seq x y z
N MET A 1 10.88 -20.16 -17.38
CA MET A 1 10.76 -19.58 -16.05
C MET A 1 9.28 -19.29 -15.84
N ASN A 2 8.70 -19.62 -14.68
CA ASN A 2 7.31 -19.23 -14.41
C ASN A 2 7.25 -17.70 -14.24
N THR A 3 6.24 -17.06 -14.83
CA THR A 3 5.98 -15.64 -14.63
C THR A 3 5.68 -15.38 -13.16
N LYS A 4 6.38 -14.43 -12.56
CA LYS A 4 6.11 -14.01 -11.18
C LYS A 4 4.75 -13.30 -11.07
N LYS A 5 4.10 -13.47 -9.93
CA LYS A 5 2.76 -12.93 -9.66
C LYS A 5 2.76 -12.04 -8.44
N ILE A 6 2.25 -10.82 -8.59
CA ILE A 6 2.06 -9.88 -7.48
C ILE A 6 0.57 -9.65 -7.28
N LEU A 7 0.13 -9.73 -6.01
CA LEU A 7 -1.17 -9.26 -5.59
C LEU A 7 -1.06 -7.78 -5.19
N MET A 8 -1.88 -6.90 -5.77
CA MET A 8 -2.05 -5.53 -5.30
C MET A 8 -3.40 -5.40 -4.59
N VAL A 9 -3.38 -4.93 -3.35
CA VAL A 9 -4.57 -4.80 -2.49
C VAL A 9 -4.91 -3.34 -2.30
N LEU A 10 -6.02 -2.91 -2.88
CA LEU A 10 -6.57 -1.56 -2.77
C LEU A 10 -7.58 -1.48 -1.62
N THR A 11 -7.81 -0.27 -1.09
CA THR A 11 -8.86 -0.03 -0.09
C THR A 11 -10.26 -0.13 -0.70
N SER A 12 -11.25 -0.48 0.12
CA SER A 12 -12.68 -0.35 -0.19
C SER A 12 -13.35 0.81 0.57
N HIS A 13 -12.58 1.59 1.36
CA HIS A 13 -13.09 2.66 2.19
C HIS A 13 -13.13 3.99 1.45
N ALA A 14 -14.28 4.69 1.52
CA ALA A 14 -14.57 5.87 0.72
C ALA A 14 -14.76 7.18 1.52
N ASP A 15 -14.97 7.11 2.83
CA ASP A 15 -15.33 8.29 3.62
C ASP A 15 -14.11 8.85 4.36
N LEU A 16 -13.85 10.16 4.23
CA LEU A 16 -12.79 10.83 4.96
C LEU A 16 -13.27 11.22 6.37
N GLY A 17 -13.27 10.22 7.27
CA GLY A 17 -13.80 10.40 8.61
C GLY A 17 -15.23 10.91 8.60
N ASN A 18 -15.50 11.92 9.42
CA ASN A 18 -16.82 12.55 9.54
C ASN A 18 -16.90 13.92 8.82
N THR A 19 -16.01 14.20 7.89
CA THR A 19 -15.93 15.48 7.17
C THR A 19 -17.05 15.67 6.15
N GLY A 20 -17.63 14.57 5.65
CA GLY A 20 -18.51 14.56 4.48
C GLY A 20 -17.77 14.52 3.15
N GLU A 21 -16.44 14.60 3.16
CA GLU A 21 -15.59 14.43 1.98
C GLU A 21 -15.30 12.96 1.72
N LYS A 22 -14.81 12.68 0.50
CA LYS A 22 -14.41 11.33 0.08
C LYS A 22 -12.89 11.17 0.07
N THR A 23 -12.48 9.93 0.22
CA THR A 23 -11.11 9.43 0.08
C THR A 23 -11.13 8.10 -0.65
N GLY A 24 -10.01 7.42 -0.69
CA GLY A 24 -9.85 6.13 -1.34
C GLY A 24 -8.37 5.79 -1.46
N PHE A 25 -8.00 5.07 -2.52
CA PHE A 25 -6.59 4.91 -2.88
C PHE A 25 -6.09 6.13 -3.67
N TRP A 26 -4.79 6.43 -3.54
CA TRP A 26 -4.10 7.47 -4.29
C TRP A 26 -3.62 6.95 -5.64
N ILE A 27 -4.00 7.59 -6.76
CA ILE A 27 -3.76 7.05 -8.11
C ILE A 27 -2.27 6.80 -8.38
N GLU A 28 -1.37 7.74 -8.04
CA GLU A 28 0.07 7.56 -8.26
C GLU A 28 0.60 6.31 -7.53
N GLU A 29 0.11 6.05 -6.33
CA GLU A 29 0.57 4.94 -5.50
C GLU A 29 0.11 3.57 -6.02
N PHE A 30 -0.92 3.55 -6.85
CA PHE A 30 -1.32 2.41 -7.64
C PHE A 30 -0.60 2.37 -9.00
N ALA A 31 -0.69 3.46 -9.77
CA ALA A 31 -0.28 3.49 -11.17
C ALA A 31 1.23 3.29 -11.35
N ALA A 32 2.05 4.00 -10.57
CA ALA A 32 3.51 3.91 -10.69
C ALA A 32 4.03 2.49 -10.37
N PRO A 33 3.64 1.83 -9.26
CA PRO A 33 3.99 0.43 -9.02
C PRO A 33 3.40 -0.53 -10.05
N TYR A 34 2.13 -0.37 -10.42
CA TYR A 34 1.46 -1.24 -11.36
C TYR A 34 2.20 -1.29 -12.70
N TYR A 35 2.50 -0.14 -13.29
CA TYR A 35 3.25 -0.10 -14.54
C TYR A 35 4.69 -0.55 -14.38
N THR A 36 5.33 -0.28 -13.25
CA THR A 36 6.67 -0.82 -12.94
C THR A 36 6.67 -2.36 -12.97
N PHE A 37 5.66 -2.99 -12.40
CA PHE A 37 5.51 -4.45 -12.43
C PHE A 37 5.17 -4.98 -13.82
N LYS A 38 4.23 -4.34 -14.52
CA LYS A 38 3.84 -4.72 -15.89
C LYS A 38 5.02 -4.64 -16.85
N ASP A 39 5.81 -3.56 -16.79
CA ASP A 39 6.98 -3.36 -17.66
C ASP A 39 8.09 -4.37 -17.36
N ALA A 40 8.15 -4.91 -16.14
CA ALA A 40 9.03 -6.02 -15.74
C ALA A 40 8.49 -7.41 -16.12
N GLY A 41 7.32 -7.50 -16.77
CA GLY A 41 6.72 -8.78 -17.18
C GLY A 41 6.07 -9.57 -16.04
N ILE A 42 5.71 -8.89 -14.93
CA ILE A 42 5.03 -9.47 -13.79
C ILE A 42 3.52 -9.56 -14.07
N GLU A 43 2.90 -10.66 -13.69
CA GLU A 43 1.45 -10.79 -13.65
C GLU A 43 0.91 -10.12 -12.38
N VAL A 44 0.01 -9.14 -12.55
CA VAL A 44 -0.59 -8.40 -11.43
C VAL A 44 -2.07 -8.75 -11.31
N THR A 45 -2.47 -9.16 -10.11
CA THR A 45 -3.87 -9.33 -9.71
C THR A 45 -4.28 -8.20 -8.79
N LEU A 46 -5.44 -7.59 -9.04
CA LEU A 46 -6.00 -6.54 -8.21
C LEU A 46 -7.09 -7.10 -7.29
N ALA A 47 -7.05 -6.72 -6.03
CA ALA A 47 -8.05 -7.08 -5.04
C ALA A 47 -8.39 -5.88 -4.14
N SER A 48 -9.53 -5.96 -3.48
CA SER A 48 -9.91 -5.07 -2.40
C SER A 48 -10.78 -5.84 -1.39
N PRO A 49 -10.94 -5.36 -0.15
CA PRO A 49 -11.75 -6.07 0.84
C PRO A 49 -13.14 -6.49 0.36
N LEU A 50 -13.83 -5.61 -0.37
CA LEU A 50 -15.18 -5.84 -0.87
C LEU A 50 -15.25 -6.31 -2.33
N GLY A 51 -14.14 -6.23 -3.08
CA GLY A 51 -14.13 -6.44 -4.52
C GLY A 51 -14.82 -5.31 -5.30
N GLY A 52 -14.86 -5.44 -6.62
CA GLY A 52 -15.45 -4.42 -7.51
C GLY A 52 -14.62 -3.15 -7.62
N GLN A 53 -15.28 -2.01 -7.77
CA GLN A 53 -14.62 -0.71 -7.92
C GLN A 53 -14.16 -0.15 -6.57
N PRO A 54 -12.85 -0.08 -6.28
CA PRO A 54 -12.34 0.62 -5.11
C PRO A 54 -12.51 2.13 -5.28
N PRO A 55 -12.76 2.87 -4.18
CA PRO A 55 -12.85 4.33 -4.24
C PRO A 55 -11.48 4.94 -4.54
N ILE A 56 -11.48 5.93 -5.43
CA ILE A 56 -10.31 6.77 -5.73
C ILE A 56 -10.37 8.01 -4.83
N ASP A 57 -9.25 8.42 -4.27
CA ASP A 57 -9.17 9.70 -3.57
C ASP A 57 -9.32 10.84 -4.59
N PRO A 58 -10.36 11.70 -4.48
CA PRO A 58 -10.62 12.73 -5.49
C PRO A 58 -9.48 13.74 -5.63
N LYS A 59 -8.68 13.96 -4.58
CA LYS A 59 -7.53 14.88 -4.65
C LYS A 59 -6.44 14.33 -5.56
N SER A 60 -6.30 13.00 -5.66
CA SER A 60 -5.31 12.36 -6.52
C SER A 60 -5.61 12.51 -8.02
N GLU A 61 -6.84 12.94 -8.37
CA GLU A 61 -7.25 13.20 -9.75
C GLU A 61 -6.94 14.64 -10.23
N LEU A 62 -6.55 15.54 -9.31
CA LEU A 62 -6.27 16.94 -9.62
C LEU A 62 -4.99 17.10 -10.46
N ASP A 63 -4.96 18.13 -11.29
CA ASP A 63 -3.84 18.42 -12.19
C ASP A 63 -2.49 18.54 -11.47
N ASP A 64 -2.49 19.11 -10.28
CA ASP A 64 -1.27 19.31 -9.45
C ASP A 64 -0.62 17.99 -9.00
N PHE A 65 -1.36 16.89 -9.01
CA PHE A 65 -0.88 15.56 -8.63
C PHE A 65 -0.67 14.61 -9.81
N GLN A 66 -0.74 15.15 -11.05
CA GLN A 66 -0.51 14.34 -12.23
C GLN A 66 0.98 14.02 -12.43
N THR A 67 1.26 12.75 -12.69
CA THR A 67 2.57 12.21 -13.03
C THR A 67 2.51 11.47 -14.36
N PRO A 68 3.63 11.09 -14.97
CA PRO A 68 3.60 10.23 -16.15
C PRO A 68 2.80 8.93 -15.96
N ALA A 69 2.82 8.35 -14.74
CA ALA A 69 2.09 7.12 -14.43
C ALA A 69 0.59 7.35 -14.32
N THR A 70 0.14 8.44 -13.66
CA THR A 70 -1.28 8.78 -13.57
C THR A 70 -1.86 9.16 -14.93
N VAL A 71 -1.13 9.93 -15.74
CA VAL A 71 -1.53 10.25 -17.13
C VAL A 71 -1.68 8.98 -17.96
N LYS A 72 -0.73 8.02 -17.82
CA LYS A 72 -0.83 6.71 -18.48
C LYS A 72 -2.08 5.95 -18.02
N TYR A 73 -2.38 5.95 -16.71
CA TYR A 73 -3.58 5.32 -16.15
C TYR A 73 -4.88 5.89 -16.73
N PHE A 74 -5.00 7.21 -16.80
CA PHE A 74 -6.20 7.85 -17.37
C PHE A 74 -6.39 7.58 -18.88
N ALA A 75 -5.32 7.27 -19.59
CA ALA A 75 -5.37 6.89 -21.00
C ALA A 75 -5.56 5.38 -21.23
N ASP A 76 -5.44 4.55 -20.19
CA ASP A 76 -5.45 3.08 -20.26
C ASP A 76 -6.78 2.51 -19.76
N SER A 77 -7.74 2.40 -20.67
CA SER A 77 -9.07 1.85 -20.36
C SER A 77 -9.06 0.38 -19.94
N GLU A 78 -8.06 -0.40 -20.35
CA GLU A 78 -7.91 -1.80 -19.92
C GLU A 78 -7.55 -1.84 -18.41
N THR A 79 -6.56 -1.06 -17.98
CA THR A 79 -6.19 -0.96 -16.57
C THR A 79 -7.30 -0.36 -15.72
N GLN A 80 -8.03 0.66 -16.20
CA GLN A 80 -9.21 1.20 -15.50
C GLN A 80 -10.29 0.14 -15.32
N ASN A 81 -10.53 -0.71 -16.34
CA ASN A 81 -11.48 -1.81 -16.21
C ASN A 81 -11.01 -2.88 -15.21
N LEU A 82 -9.71 -3.18 -15.12
CA LEU A 82 -9.17 -4.06 -14.08
C LEU A 82 -9.39 -3.48 -12.69
N VAL A 83 -9.16 -2.19 -12.49
CA VAL A 83 -9.43 -1.49 -11.21
C VAL A 83 -10.92 -1.52 -10.89
N ALA A 84 -11.81 -1.29 -11.87
CA ALA A 84 -13.25 -1.34 -11.65
C ALA A 84 -13.78 -2.73 -11.24
N ASN A 85 -12.99 -3.79 -11.43
CA ASN A 85 -13.38 -5.17 -11.20
C ASN A 85 -12.36 -5.92 -10.32
N THR A 86 -11.93 -5.30 -9.22
CA THR A 86 -11.04 -5.98 -8.26
C THR A 86 -11.69 -7.24 -7.69
N ARG A 87 -10.86 -8.23 -7.37
CA ARG A 87 -11.33 -9.46 -6.71
C ARG A 87 -11.61 -9.21 -5.24
N VAL A 88 -12.54 -9.98 -4.67
CA VAL A 88 -12.78 -9.98 -3.22
C VAL A 88 -11.57 -10.57 -2.52
N LEU A 89 -10.97 -9.82 -1.58
CA LEU A 89 -9.72 -10.22 -0.91
C LEU A 89 -9.83 -11.58 -0.19
N ALA A 90 -10.99 -11.86 0.40
CA ALA A 90 -11.25 -13.10 1.13
C ALA A 90 -11.26 -14.38 0.25
N GLU A 91 -11.31 -14.22 -1.07
CA GLU A 91 -11.27 -15.34 -2.02
C GLU A 91 -9.85 -15.68 -2.50
N LEU A 92 -8.83 -14.95 -2.01
CA LEU A 92 -7.45 -15.08 -2.47
C LEU A 92 -6.57 -15.77 -1.43
N ASN A 93 -5.58 -16.50 -1.93
CA ASN A 93 -4.61 -17.20 -1.11
C ASN A 93 -3.19 -16.67 -1.39
N ALA A 94 -2.39 -16.46 -0.34
CA ALA A 94 -0.98 -16.08 -0.46
C ALA A 94 -0.14 -17.08 -1.29
N ASP A 95 -0.56 -18.34 -1.34
CA ASP A 95 0.16 -19.38 -2.11
C ASP A 95 0.13 -19.14 -3.61
N ASP A 96 -0.88 -18.43 -4.12
CA ASP A 96 -1.06 -18.15 -5.55
C ASP A 96 -0.14 -17.01 -6.07
N PHE A 97 0.56 -16.31 -5.17
CA PHE A 97 1.36 -15.13 -5.49
C PHE A 97 2.78 -15.23 -4.92
N ASP A 98 3.71 -14.49 -5.54
CA ASP A 98 5.10 -14.38 -5.09
C ASP A 98 5.31 -13.22 -4.11
N ALA A 99 4.46 -12.18 -4.16
CA ALA A 99 4.49 -11.01 -3.30
C ALA A 99 3.13 -10.33 -3.19
N VAL A 100 2.99 -9.41 -2.20
CA VAL A 100 1.85 -8.51 -2.08
C VAL A 100 2.31 -7.06 -1.98
N PHE A 101 1.56 -6.15 -2.60
CA PHE A 101 1.76 -4.70 -2.58
C PHE A 101 0.47 -3.98 -2.19
N TYR A 102 0.57 -3.02 -1.28
CA TYR A 102 -0.54 -2.21 -0.80
C TYR A 102 -0.34 -0.74 -1.23
N PRO A 103 -1.06 -0.26 -2.26
CA PRO A 103 -1.14 1.17 -2.56
C PRO A 103 -1.83 1.92 -1.42
N GLY A 104 -1.37 3.15 -1.15
CA GLY A 104 -1.98 3.97 -0.11
C GLY A 104 -3.08 4.91 -0.62
N GLY A 105 -3.10 6.11 -0.12
CA GLY A 105 -4.22 6.98 0.04
C GLY A 105 -4.74 6.83 1.47
N HIS A 106 -5.65 7.67 1.94
CA HIS A 106 -6.09 7.64 3.35
C HIS A 106 -7.02 6.45 3.67
N GLY A 107 -7.77 5.91 2.70
CA GLY A 107 -8.72 4.81 2.91
C GLY A 107 -8.18 3.61 3.70
N PRO A 108 -6.94 3.13 3.45
CA PRO A 108 -6.33 2.02 4.18
C PRO A 108 -6.29 2.15 5.70
N LEU A 109 -6.27 3.38 6.24
CA LEU A 109 -6.31 3.62 7.69
C LEU A 109 -7.57 3.06 8.35
N TRP A 110 -8.71 3.07 7.62
CA TRP A 110 -10.01 2.62 8.15
C TRP A 110 -10.28 1.15 7.91
N ASP A 111 -9.97 0.63 6.70
CA ASP A 111 -10.44 -0.70 6.33
C ASP A 111 -9.36 -1.79 6.24
N LEU A 112 -8.06 -1.42 6.18
CA LEU A 112 -6.98 -2.42 6.10
C LEU A 112 -6.26 -2.64 7.43
N THR A 113 -6.29 -1.67 8.34
CA THR A 113 -5.57 -1.73 9.63
C THR A 113 -6.05 -2.88 10.52
N GLU A 114 -7.37 -3.12 10.58
CA GLU A 114 -7.98 -4.16 11.42
C GLU A 114 -8.65 -5.26 10.60
N ASN A 115 -8.45 -5.28 9.29
CA ASN A 115 -9.00 -6.31 8.42
C ASN A 115 -8.33 -7.66 8.67
N THR A 116 -9.03 -8.56 9.30
CA THR A 116 -8.48 -9.88 9.68
C THR A 116 -8.04 -10.69 8.48
N THR A 117 -8.72 -10.56 7.33
CA THR A 117 -8.32 -11.24 6.08
C THR A 117 -6.99 -10.68 5.54
N SER A 118 -6.83 -9.36 5.53
CA SER A 118 -5.58 -8.71 5.11
C SER A 118 -4.43 -9.05 6.04
N ILE A 119 -4.66 -8.99 7.37
CA ILE A 119 -3.65 -9.35 8.38
C ILE A 119 -3.18 -10.79 8.17
N GLN A 120 -4.12 -11.74 8.09
CA GLN A 120 -3.79 -13.16 7.89
C GLN A 120 -3.08 -13.40 6.56
N LEU A 121 -3.45 -12.68 5.50
CA LEU A 121 -2.81 -12.76 4.20
C LEU A 121 -1.33 -12.33 4.31
N ILE A 122 -1.05 -11.20 4.95
CA ILE A 122 0.32 -10.70 5.15
C ILE A 122 1.13 -11.68 6.01
N GLU A 123 0.55 -12.20 7.10
CA GLU A 123 1.17 -13.22 7.95
C GLU A 123 1.55 -14.47 7.14
N ASN A 124 0.67 -14.92 6.24
CA ASN A 124 0.92 -16.07 5.38
C ASN A 124 2.05 -15.80 4.36
N PHE A 125 2.11 -14.60 3.78
CA PHE A 125 3.23 -14.20 2.91
C PHE A 125 4.56 -14.27 3.67
N LEU A 126 4.63 -13.65 4.83
CA LEU A 126 5.83 -13.62 5.66
C LEU A 126 6.24 -15.02 6.12
N ALA A 127 5.29 -15.86 6.55
CA ALA A 127 5.53 -17.24 6.95
C ALA A 127 6.05 -18.11 5.80
N SER A 128 5.65 -17.80 4.57
CA SER A 128 6.09 -18.47 3.33
C SER A 128 7.37 -17.86 2.74
N ASN A 129 8.05 -16.97 3.48
CA ASN A 129 9.25 -16.26 3.04
C ASN A 129 9.04 -15.44 1.76
N LYS A 130 7.84 -14.85 1.60
CA LYS A 130 7.46 -14.01 0.48
C LYS A 130 7.40 -12.53 0.91
N PRO A 131 7.90 -11.58 0.10
CA PRO A 131 7.94 -10.17 0.48
C PRO A 131 6.55 -9.51 0.47
N VAL A 132 6.41 -8.54 1.37
CA VAL A 132 5.24 -7.67 1.50
C VAL A 132 5.67 -6.21 1.39
N ALA A 133 4.94 -5.41 0.63
CA ALA A 133 5.26 -4.02 0.39
C ALA A 133 4.05 -3.11 0.58
N ALA A 134 4.26 -1.91 1.10
CA ALA A 134 3.23 -0.89 1.24
C ALA A 134 3.83 0.51 1.09
N VAL A 135 3.02 1.49 0.73
CA VAL A 135 3.44 2.88 0.60
C VAL A 135 2.46 3.81 1.31
N CYS A 136 2.97 4.93 1.85
CA CYS A 136 2.16 6.00 2.44
C CYS A 136 1.29 5.46 3.59
N HIS A 137 -0.01 5.76 3.61
CA HIS A 137 -0.92 5.29 4.65
C HIS A 137 -1.21 3.78 4.60
N ALA A 138 -0.97 3.11 3.46
CA ALA A 138 -1.17 1.65 3.40
C ALA A 138 -0.18 0.86 4.28
N THR A 139 0.89 1.49 4.77
CA THR A 139 1.77 0.88 5.78
C THR A 139 1.00 0.54 7.07
N ALA A 140 -0.18 1.15 7.29
CA ALA A 140 -1.12 0.78 8.36
C ALA A 140 -1.56 -0.69 8.30
N ALA A 141 -1.55 -1.33 7.12
CA ALA A 141 -1.85 -2.75 6.99
C ALA A 141 -0.89 -3.65 7.78
N PHE A 142 0.30 -3.16 8.13
CA PHE A 142 1.29 -3.92 8.93
C PHE A 142 1.11 -3.78 10.43
N LEU A 143 0.30 -2.82 10.91
CA LEU A 143 0.19 -2.47 12.33
C LEU A 143 -0.22 -3.65 13.23
N ASN A 144 -1.10 -4.51 12.76
CA ASN A 144 -1.63 -5.62 13.56
C ASN A 144 -1.13 -7.01 13.12
N VAL A 145 -0.22 -7.04 12.13
CA VAL A 145 0.43 -8.27 11.65
C VAL A 145 1.36 -8.84 12.72
N LYS A 146 1.29 -10.15 12.94
CA LYS A 146 2.12 -10.86 13.91
C LYS A 146 3.09 -11.82 13.22
N ASN A 147 4.23 -12.01 13.83
CA ASN A 147 5.16 -13.08 13.48
C ASN A 147 4.76 -14.41 14.15
N SER A 148 5.51 -15.47 13.85
CA SER A 148 5.27 -16.82 14.42
C SER A 148 5.39 -16.91 15.95
N THR A 149 5.98 -15.90 16.61
CA THR A 149 6.08 -15.82 18.07
C THR A 149 4.96 -15.00 18.72
N GLY A 150 4.05 -14.43 17.90
CA GLY A 150 2.95 -13.59 18.35
C GLY A 150 3.32 -12.12 18.61
N GLU A 151 4.56 -11.72 18.31
CA GLU A 151 4.99 -10.32 18.36
C GLU A 151 4.59 -9.58 17.08
N TYR A 152 4.52 -8.25 17.12
CA TYR A 152 4.32 -7.44 15.92
C TYR A 152 5.43 -7.70 14.90
N ALA A 153 5.06 -7.99 13.65
CA ALA A 153 6.01 -8.34 12.59
C ALA A 153 7.00 -7.19 12.30
N ILE A 154 6.58 -5.95 12.55
CA ILE A 154 7.40 -4.74 12.37
C ILE A 154 8.30 -4.42 13.58
N LYS A 155 8.18 -5.13 14.71
CA LYS A 155 8.97 -4.87 15.90
C LYS A 155 10.47 -5.00 15.61
N GLY A 156 11.22 -3.93 15.85
CA GLY A 156 12.67 -3.86 15.60
C GLY A 156 13.03 -3.82 14.10
N LYS A 157 12.07 -3.64 13.20
CA LYS A 157 12.29 -3.52 11.76
C LYS A 157 12.34 -2.07 11.33
N ALA A 158 13.24 -1.75 10.41
CA ALA A 158 13.21 -0.47 9.72
C ALA A 158 11.90 -0.37 8.93
N ILE A 159 11.13 0.68 9.20
CA ILE A 159 9.81 0.92 8.60
C ILE A 159 9.63 2.40 8.29
N SER A 160 8.88 2.70 7.24
CA SER A 160 8.47 4.05 6.87
C SER A 160 6.97 4.06 6.53
N GLY A 161 6.39 5.22 6.54
CA GLY A 161 5.00 5.48 6.18
C GLY A 161 4.75 6.98 6.18
N PHE A 162 3.51 7.40 5.91
CA PHE A 162 3.16 8.81 5.90
C PHE A 162 3.45 9.46 7.25
N THR A 163 4.15 10.61 7.24
CA THR A 163 4.67 11.23 8.46
C THR A 163 3.63 12.10 9.14
N ASN A 164 3.82 12.36 10.44
CA ASN A 164 2.97 13.30 11.19
C ASN A 164 3.04 14.72 10.61
N THR A 165 4.20 15.13 10.09
CA THR A 165 4.38 16.44 9.47
C THR A 165 3.69 16.54 8.11
N GLU A 166 3.72 15.50 7.31
CA GLU A 166 2.93 15.41 6.06
C GLU A 166 1.43 15.40 6.35
N GLU A 167 0.96 14.68 7.39
CA GLU A 167 -0.46 14.68 7.81
C GLU A 167 -0.93 16.06 8.26
N ALA A 168 -0.08 16.78 9.01
CA ALA A 168 -0.35 18.16 9.40
C ALA A 168 -0.38 19.11 8.21
N ALA A 169 0.49 18.91 7.22
CA ALA A 169 0.53 19.75 6.02
C ALA A 169 -0.70 19.59 5.13
N VAL A 170 -1.34 18.41 5.13
CA VAL A 170 -2.63 18.18 4.44
C VAL A 170 -3.86 18.49 5.33
N GLU A 171 -3.66 18.99 6.56
CA GLU A 171 -4.68 19.40 7.52
C GLU A 171 -5.62 18.27 7.98
N LEU A 172 -5.10 17.02 8.04
CA LEU A 172 -5.91 15.84 8.38
C LEU A 172 -5.55 15.20 9.73
N THR A 173 -4.64 15.81 10.50
CA THR A 173 -4.20 15.31 11.82
C THR A 173 -5.36 14.95 12.77
N ASP A 174 -6.41 15.79 12.82
CA ASP A 174 -7.56 15.58 13.69
C ASP A 174 -8.71 14.79 13.02
N ILE A 175 -8.53 14.40 11.76
CA ILE A 175 -9.55 13.71 10.95
C ILE A 175 -9.25 12.21 10.85
N VAL A 176 -7.97 11.85 10.67
CA VAL A 176 -7.56 10.45 10.57
C VAL A 176 -7.82 9.69 11.89
N PRO A 177 -8.10 8.38 11.85
CA PRO A 177 -8.44 7.63 13.06
C PRO A 177 -7.26 7.52 14.03
N PHE A 178 -6.04 7.69 13.54
CA PHE A 178 -4.79 7.73 14.29
C PHE A 178 -3.67 8.28 13.40
N LEU A 179 -2.59 8.76 14.01
CA LEU A 179 -1.36 9.13 13.32
C LEU A 179 -0.53 7.89 13.03
N LEU A 180 -0.26 7.61 11.75
CA LEU A 180 0.41 6.39 11.32
C LEU A 180 1.83 6.27 11.87
N GLU A 181 2.63 7.35 11.82
CA GLU A 181 3.99 7.39 12.36
C GLU A 181 4.00 6.96 13.84
N ASP A 182 3.08 7.50 14.66
CA ASP A 182 2.97 7.17 16.08
C ASP A 182 2.62 5.70 16.31
N GLU A 183 1.69 5.16 15.53
CA GLU A 183 1.27 3.77 15.68
C GLU A 183 2.34 2.76 15.22
N LEU A 184 3.15 3.10 14.21
CA LEU A 184 4.30 2.29 13.79
C LEU A 184 5.37 2.26 14.90
N ILE A 185 5.71 3.41 15.47
CA ILE A 185 6.66 3.53 16.60
C ILE A 185 6.14 2.77 17.82
N LYS A 186 4.88 2.94 18.19
CA LYS A 186 4.23 2.28 19.34
C LYS A 186 4.28 0.75 19.26
N ARG A 187 4.24 0.17 18.05
CA ARG A 187 4.39 -1.28 17.84
C ARG A 187 5.84 -1.73 17.73
N GLY A 188 6.77 -0.83 18.00
CA GLY A 188 8.21 -1.11 18.07
C GLY A 188 8.92 -1.10 16.72
N GLY A 189 8.34 -0.53 15.68
CA GLY A 189 9.03 -0.26 14.42
C GLY A 189 10.16 0.75 14.61
N ASP A 190 11.31 0.50 13.98
CA ASP A 190 12.40 1.48 13.83
C ASP A 190 12.01 2.43 12.70
N TYR A 191 11.18 3.43 13.06
CA TYR A 191 10.58 4.33 12.08
C TYR A 191 11.63 5.27 11.49
N GLN A 192 11.71 5.28 10.17
CA GLN A 192 12.66 6.07 9.40
C GLN A 192 11.93 6.96 8.41
N LYS A 193 12.39 8.19 8.27
CA LYS A 193 11.85 9.19 7.34
C LYS A 193 12.93 10.15 6.83
N VAL A 194 12.60 10.85 5.76
CA VAL A 194 13.33 12.01 5.25
C VAL A 194 12.42 13.24 5.29
N GLU A 195 12.90 14.38 4.78
CA GLU A 195 12.08 15.59 4.63
C GLU A 195 10.78 15.29 3.88
N ASP A 196 9.71 15.97 4.27
CA ASP A 196 8.38 15.81 3.71
C ASP A 196 8.37 15.87 2.19
N TRP A 197 7.54 15.06 1.57
CA TRP A 197 7.34 14.94 0.11
C TRP A 197 8.54 14.42 -0.68
N ASN A 198 9.67 14.13 -0.05
CA ASN A 198 10.79 13.46 -0.71
C ASN A 198 10.57 11.95 -0.80
N ALA A 199 11.02 11.36 -1.91
CA ALA A 199 10.94 9.92 -2.10
C ALA A 199 11.85 9.18 -1.12
N PHE A 200 11.27 8.30 -0.30
CA PHE A 200 12.01 7.48 0.64
C PHE A 200 11.36 6.12 0.83
N ALA A 201 12.15 5.06 0.77
CA ALA A 201 11.69 3.71 1.01
C ALA A 201 12.75 2.88 1.74
N VAL A 202 12.31 2.11 2.71
CA VAL A 202 13.15 1.17 3.45
C VAL A 202 12.75 -0.27 3.15
N GLN A 203 13.71 -1.17 3.34
CA GLN A 203 13.52 -2.61 3.28
C GLN A 203 14.25 -3.25 4.45
N ASP A 204 13.53 -4.05 5.22
CA ASP A 204 14.11 -4.88 6.28
C ASP A 204 13.59 -6.32 6.14
N GLY A 205 14.46 -7.17 5.59
CA GLY A 205 14.10 -8.53 5.23
C GLY A 205 13.00 -8.57 4.16
N LEU A 206 11.84 -9.10 4.53
CA LEU A 206 10.69 -9.26 3.62
C LEU A 206 9.72 -8.07 3.65
N ILE A 207 9.91 -7.11 4.57
CA ILE A 207 9.03 -5.95 4.72
C ILE A 207 9.65 -4.77 3.97
N ILE A 208 8.88 -4.18 3.06
CA ILE A 208 9.26 -3.02 2.25
C ILE A 208 8.21 -1.94 2.47
N SER A 209 8.63 -0.73 2.79
CA SER A 209 7.71 0.38 3.01
C SER A 209 8.24 1.70 2.48
N GLY A 210 7.33 2.58 2.05
CA GLY A 210 7.63 3.90 1.54
C GLY A 210 6.85 5.00 2.25
N GLN A 211 7.44 6.19 2.32
CA GLN A 211 6.93 7.29 3.14
C GLN A 211 5.64 7.92 2.57
N ASN A 212 5.58 8.18 1.27
CA ASN A 212 4.59 9.07 0.64
C ASN A 212 4.39 8.72 -0.85
N PRO A 213 3.51 9.41 -1.60
CA PRO A 213 3.29 9.14 -3.02
C PRO A 213 4.56 9.17 -3.87
N ALA A 214 5.52 10.07 -3.60
CA ALA A 214 6.78 10.15 -4.32
C ALA A 214 7.65 8.89 -4.16
N SER A 215 7.39 8.07 -3.15
CA SER A 215 8.12 6.83 -2.83
C SER A 215 7.64 5.62 -3.63
N SER A 216 6.52 5.72 -4.35
CA SER A 216 5.80 4.60 -4.96
C SER A 216 6.64 3.75 -5.90
N THR A 217 7.32 4.38 -6.85
CA THR A 217 8.24 3.70 -7.78
C THR A 217 9.40 3.04 -7.05
N LEU A 218 9.95 3.70 -6.02
CA LEU A 218 11.08 3.18 -5.26
C LEU A 218 10.71 1.90 -4.48
N VAL A 219 9.52 1.87 -3.87
CA VAL A 219 8.99 0.67 -3.20
C VAL A 219 8.80 -0.47 -4.19
N ALA A 220 8.22 -0.19 -5.36
CA ALA A 220 8.03 -1.18 -6.41
C ALA A 220 9.36 -1.77 -6.91
N GLN A 221 10.37 -0.94 -7.13
CA GLN A 221 11.71 -1.37 -7.55
C GLN A 221 12.39 -2.24 -6.50
N LYS A 222 12.26 -1.90 -5.19
CA LYS A 222 12.77 -2.76 -4.10
C LYS A 222 12.07 -4.11 -4.09
N LEU A 223 10.75 -4.15 -4.29
CA LEU A 223 10.00 -5.39 -4.36
C LEU A 223 10.43 -6.25 -5.54
N LEU A 224 10.60 -5.68 -6.75
CA LEU A 224 11.14 -6.39 -7.90
C LEU A 224 12.55 -6.95 -7.66
N SER A 225 13.41 -6.16 -7.01
CA SER A 225 14.77 -6.60 -6.67
C SER A 225 14.74 -7.80 -5.73
N GLN A 226 13.84 -7.81 -4.75
CA GLN A 226 13.65 -8.92 -3.82
C GLN A 226 13.11 -10.18 -4.51
N LEU A 227 12.24 -10.03 -5.51
CA LEU A 227 11.69 -11.16 -6.27
C LEU A 227 12.70 -11.82 -7.23
N ASN A 228 13.74 -11.08 -7.60
CA ASN A 228 14.79 -11.53 -8.53
C ASN A 228 16.07 -11.97 -7.81
N ALA A 229 16.12 -11.87 -6.49
CA ALA A 229 17.23 -12.31 -5.65
C ALA A 229 17.07 -13.79 -5.29
#